data_e815b583f2b976139b0274070a1adf85
#
_entry.id   e815b583f2b976139b0274070a1adf85
#
_cell.length_a   1.000
_cell.length_b   1.000
_cell.length_c   1.000
_cell.angle_alpha   90.00
_cell.angle_beta   90.00
_cell.angle_gamma   90.00
#
_symmetry.space_group_name_H-M   'P 1'
#
loop_
_entity.id
_entity.type
_entity.pdbx_description
1 polymer ?
#
loop_
_entity_poly.entity_id
_entity_poly.type
_entity_poly.pdbx_seq_one_letter_code
_entity_poly.pdbx_strand_id
1 'polypeptide(L)'
;MSKDQKEYENIKYEDFLDKSFGTWKKPLSDMLYNKYFKTLGRLPRGNFNVFEAFKACPFEKTKVIVLGQEPYQTKGIANGIAFGTDQNYTPYALKRIKECLNDEFGEINNFDDSLRALSSEGVLFLNTSLTFPFSPAWNKFIKFVLHVAPTDIVMAWGKQAKSIVSDEYRVFSTGHPSSGFYGVNSFNPLGHFKQVNALLTKDAKTEINWCIQKKSKELGTTTQTKTDKLSIVS
;
A
#
# COMPACT_ATOMS: atom_id res chain seq x y z
N MET A 1 13.12 19.47 15.83
CA MET A 1 11.99 19.40 14.89
C MET A 1 12.54 19.63 13.49
N SER A 2 12.30 18.71 12.56
CA SER A 2 12.72 18.86 11.16
C SER A 2 11.93 19.99 10.47
N LYS A 3 12.49 20.55 9.36
CA LYS A 3 11.79 21.57 8.55
C LYS A 3 10.37 21.11 8.17
N ASP A 4 10.24 19.84 7.87
CA ASP A 4 8.96 19.21 7.49
C ASP A 4 7.92 19.22 8.62
N GLN A 5 8.33 19.12 9.90
CA GLN A 5 7.41 19.18 11.03
C GLN A 5 6.77 20.56 11.21
N LYS A 6 7.48 21.65 10.88
CA LYS A 6 6.94 23.02 11.00
C LYS A 6 5.96 23.37 9.88
N GLU A 7 6.11 22.78 8.68
CA GLU A 7 5.24 23.04 7.53
C GLU A 7 3.82 22.50 7.76
N TYR A 8 3.65 21.48 8.61
CA TYR A 8 2.37 20.80 8.84
C TYR A 8 1.56 21.34 10.02
N GLU A 9 2.16 22.16 10.91
CA GLU A 9 1.44 22.75 12.04
C GLU A 9 0.37 23.77 11.62
N ASN A 10 0.45 24.32 10.41
CA ASN A 10 -0.42 25.36 9.88
C ASN A 10 -1.35 24.91 8.73
N ILE A 11 -1.34 23.61 8.36
CA ILE A 11 -2.23 23.13 7.29
C ILE A 11 -3.66 23.10 7.79
N LYS A 12 -4.61 23.64 7.00
CA LYS A 12 -6.05 23.50 7.25
C LYS A 12 -6.41 22.02 7.23
N TYR A 13 -7.39 21.63 8.05
CA TYR A 13 -7.82 20.23 8.17
C TYR A 13 -8.27 19.65 6.82
N GLU A 14 -8.95 20.44 6.00
CA GLU A 14 -9.36 20.04 4.65
C GLU A 14 -8.18 19.72 3.74
N ASP A 15 -7.18 20.58 3.70
CA ASP A 15 -5.95 20.36 2.89
C ASP A 15 -5.19 19.11 3.35
N PHE A 16 -5.19 18.85 4.68
CA PHE A 16 -4.66 17.62 5.23
C PHE A 16 -5.43 16.39 4.72
N LEU A 17 -6.76 16.43 4.73
CA LEU A 17 -7.58 15.31 4.25
C LEU A 17 -7.39 15.07 2.75
N ASP A 18 -7.36 16.11 1.94
CA ASP A 18 -7.15 15.99 0.49
C ASP A 18 -5.77 15.40 0.18
N LYS A 19 -4.73 15.87 0.84
CA LYS A 19 -3.35 15.36 0.67
C LYS A 19 -3.17 13.93 1.19
N SER A 20 -3.95 13.52 2.19
CA SER A 20 -3.80 12.21 2.84
C SER A 20 -4.64 11.11 2.18
N PHE A 21 -5.84 11.43 1.73
CA PHE A 21 -6.83 10.43 1.34
C PHE A 21 -7.21 10.46 -0.14
N GLY A 22 -6.93 11.56 -0.86
CA GLY A 22 -7.28 11.66 -2.27
C GLY A 22 -8.74 11.29 -2.53
N THR A 23 -9.01 10.36 -3.45
CA THR A 23 -10.37 9.91 -3.80
C THR A 23 -11.09 9.16 -2.67
N TRP A 24 -10.37 8.70 -1.66
CA TRP A 24 -10.94 8.08 -0.45
C TRP A 24 -11.60 9.10 0.50
N LYS A 25 -11.28 10.39 0.38
CA LYS A 25 -11.83 11.43 1.27
C LYS A 25 -13.35 11.40 1.33
N LYS A 26 -14.03 11.35 0.17
CA LYS A 26 -15.49 11.34 0.10
C LYS A 26 -16.12 10.07 0.70
N PRO A 27 -15.72 8.84 0.34
CA PRO A 27 -16.23 7.62 0.96
C PRO A 27 -15.98 7.54 2.48
N LEU A 28 -14.88 8.12 2.96
CA LEU A 28 -14.52 8.12 4.37
C LEU A 28 -15.06 9.34 5.15
N SER A 29 -15.83 10.23 4.55
CA SER A 29 -16.25 11.52 5.15
C SER A 29 -16.80 11.37 6.55
N ASP A 30 -17.77 10.47 6.78
CA ASP A 30 -18.43 10.29 8.09
C ASP A 30 -17.42 9.91 9.18
N MET A 31 -16.41 9.14 8.84
CA MET A 31 -15.34 8.77 9.76
C MET A 31 -14.33 9.91 9.94
N LEU A 32 -13.90 10.57 8.86
CA LEU A 32 -12.86 11.60 8.89
C LEU A 32 -13.30 12.83 9.69
N TYR A 33 -14.58 13.22 9.60
CA TYR A 33 -15.13 14.36 10.36
C TYR A 33 -15.59 14.00 11.78
N ASN A 34 -15.59 12.71 12.14
CA ASN A 34 -15.95 12.26 13.47
C ASN A 34 -14.90 12.68 14.52
N LYS A 35 -15.36 12.97 15.74
CA LYS A 35 -14.48 13.30 16.89
C LYS A 35 -13.44 12.20 17.15
N TYR A 36 -13.81 10.95 16.97
CA TYR A 36 -12.91 9.81 17.13
C TYR A 36 -11.68 9.90 16.21
N PHE A 37 -11.88 10.11 14.90
CA PHE A 37 -10.77 10.23 13.96
C PHE A 37 -9.94 11.51 14.22
N LYS A 38 -10.57 12.61 14.57
CA LYS A 38 -9.87 13.86 14.95
C LYS A 38 -8.97 13.66 16.16
N THR A 39 -9.33 12.77 17.09
CA THR A 39 -8.48 12.41 18.24
C THR A 39 -7.32 11.51 17.82
N LEU A 40 -7.58 10.50 16.98
CA LEU A 40 -6.57 9.64 16.37
C LEU A 40 -5.62 10.42 15.47
N GLY A 41 -6.16 11.28 14.63
CA GLY A 41 -5.42 12.08 13.67
C GLY A 41 -4.56 13.20 14.27
N ARG A 42 -4.59 13.41 15.62
CA ARG A 42 -3.58 14.22 16.31
C ARG A 42 -2.21 13.54 16.34
N LEU A 43 -2.16 12.24 16.02
CA LEU A 43 -0.95 11.46 16.21
C LEU A 43 0.18 11.81 15.25
N PRO A 44 0.10 11.92 13.96
CA PRO A 44 1.21 12.45 13.19
C PRO A 44 0.77 13.46 12.14
N ARG A 45 0.35 14.65 12.55
CA ARG A 45 0.09 15.74 11.58
C ARG A 45 1.30 16.12 10.73
N GLY A 46 2.47 15.59 11.06
CA GLY A 46 3.72 15.79 10.33
C GLY A 46 4.21 14.62 9.49
N ASN A 47 3.49 13.50 9.44
CA ASN A 47 3.92 12.35 8.64
C ASN A 47 2.79 11.89 7.71
N PHE A 48 2.68 12.50 6.53
CA PHE A 48 1.71 12.12 5.49
C PHE A 48 1.90 10.69 4.98
N ASN A 49 3.07 10.09 5.19
CA ASN A 49 3.34 8.72 4.79
C ASN A 49 2.42 7.70 5.49
N VAL A 50 1.86 8.04 6.67
CA VAL A 50 0.92 7.15 7.39
C VAL A 50 -0.31 6.77 6.54
N PHE A 51 -0.74 7.66 5.64
CA PHE A 51 -1.89 7.45 4.77
C PHE A 51 -1.51 7.24 3.30
N GLU A 52 -0.24 6.96 3.02
CA GLU A 52 0.26 6.80 1.65
C GLU A 52 -0.48 5.72 0.87
N ALA A 53 -0.92 4.65 1.54
CA ALA A 53 -1.69 3.58 0.92
C ALA A 53 -2.95 4.08 0.19
N PHE A 54 -3.66 5.08 0.76
CA PHE A 54 -4.87 5.65 0.17
C PHE A 54 -4.58 6.48 -1.09
N LYS A 55 -3.42 7.11 -1.16
CA LYS A 55 -2.98 7.85 -2.37
C LYS A 55 -2.48 6.91 -3.45
N ALA A 56 -1.74 5.88 -3.05
CA ALA A 56 -1.17 4.92 -3.97
C ALA A 56 -2.22 4.04 -4.65
N CYS A 57 -3.32 3.72 -3.93
CA CYS A 57 -4.46 2.96 -4.44
C CYS A 57 -5.73 3.81 -4.35
N PRO A 58 -6.14 4.51 -5.44
CA PRO A 58 -7.36 5.29 -5.47
C PRO A 58 -8.61 4.45 -5.18
N PHE A 59 -9.63 5.05 -4.56
CA PHE A 59 -10.86 4.37 -4.15
C PHE A 59 -11.48 3.57 -5.29
N GLU A 60 -11.72 4.20 -6.42
CA GLU A 60 -12.38 3.63 -7.60
C GLU A 60 -11.59 2.50 -8.28
N LYS A 61 -10.29 2.42 -8.00
CA LYS A 61 -9.40 1.37 -8.54
C LYS A 61 -9.24 0.19 -7.61
N THR A 62 -9.69 0.30 -6.34
CA THR A 62 -9.46 -0.74 -5.34
C THR A 62 -10.19 -2.03 -5.68
N LYS A 63 -9.43 -3.10 -5.89
CA LYS A 63 -9.90 -4.43 -6.28
C LYS A 63 -9.74 -5.45 -5.15
N VAL A 64 -8.72 -5.29 -4.32
CA VAL A 64 -8.40 -6.16 -3.17
C VAL A 64 -7.76 -5.35 -2.06
N ILE A 65 -8.04 -5.71 -0.81
CA ILE A 65 -7.38 -5.13 0.35
C ILE A 65 -6.45 -6.17 0.97
N VAL A 66 -5.17 -5.85 1.10
CA VAL A 66 -4.18 -6.65 1.82
C VAL A 66 -3.99 -6.03 3.19
N LEU A 67 -4.28 -6.80 4.25
CA LEU A 67 -4.13 -6.35 5.63
C LEU A 67 -2.90 -6.95 6.29
N GLY A 68 -2.01 -6.08 6.77
CA GLY A 68 -0.91 -6.38 7.69
C GLY A 68 -1.25 -5.99 9.13
N GLN A 69 -0.26 -6.03 10.02
CA GLN A 69 -0.44 -5.72 11.43
C GLN A 69 -0.14 -4.26 11.74
N GLU A 70 1.12 -3.83 11.58
CA GLU A 70 1.63 -2.51 11.92
C GLU A 70 2.82 -2.13 11.03
N PRO A 71 3.22 -0.85 10.96
CA PRO A 71 4.40 -0.42 10.21
C PRO A 71 5.70 -1.04 10.77
N TYR A 72 6.74 -1.11 9.94
CA TYR A 72 8.07 -1.53 10.40
C TYR A 72 8.52 -0.70 11.59
N GLN A 73 9.11 -1.37 12.61
CA GLN A 73 9.54 -0.74 13.86
C GLN A 73 10.74 0.20 13.66
N THR A 74 11.62 -0.15 12.73
CA THR A 74 12.81 0.65 12.43
C THR A 74 12.40 1.94 11.74
N LYS A 75 12.78 3.08 12.31
CA LYS A 75 12.50 4.41 11.77
C LYS A 75 13.03 4.55 10.35
N GLY A 76 12.21 5.10 9.47
CA GLY A 76 12.55 5.37 8.07
C GLY A 76 12.39 4.19 7.10
N ILE A 77 12.03 2.99 7.58
CA ILE A 77 11.78 1.84 6.71
C ILE A 77 10.38 1.89 6.12
N ALA A 78 9.36 2.11 6.95
CA ALA A 78 7.97 2.18 6.50
C ALA A 78 7.72 3.42 5.62
N ASN A 79 7.04 3.24 4.49
CA ASN A 79 6.66 4.31 3.57
C ASN A 79 5.16 4.64 3.62
N GLY A 80 4.39 4.04 4.55
CA GLY A 80 2.95 4.26 4.71
C GLY A 80 2.07 3.31 3.89
N ILE A 81 2.66 2.42 3.11
CA ILE A 81 2.02 1.28 2.45
C ILE A 81 2.43 0.04 3.25
N ALA A 82 1.47 -0.78 3.67
CA ALA A 82 1.79 -1.96 4.47
C ALA A 82 2.79 -2.86 3.73
N PHE A 83 3.85 -3.28 4.42
CA PHE A 83 5.00 -4.04 3.89
C PHE A 83 5.92 -3.28 2.93
N GLY A 84 5.54 -2.11 2.42
CA GLY A 84 6.34 -1.32 1.47
C GLY A 84 7.48 -0.55 2.12
N THR A 85 8.53 -0.27 1.31
CA THR A 85 9.67 0.57 1.71
C THR A 85 10.21 1.36 0.53
N ASP A 86 10.74 2.55 0.81
CA ASP A 86 11.48 3.38 -0.17
C ASP A 86 13.00 3.24 -0.01
N GLN A 87 13.46 2.36 0.87
CA GLN A 87 14.88 2.14 1.12
C GLN A 87 15.51 1.16 0.10
N ASN A 88 16.81 1.25 -0.09
CA ASN A 88 17.60 0.29 -0.89
C ASN A 88 17.85 -1.03 -0.13
N TYR A 89 16.90 -1.42 0.70
CA TYR A 89 16.94 -2.62 1.53
C TYR A 89 15.54 -3.23 1.56
N THR A 90 15.44 -4.51 1.25
CA THR A 90 14.17 -5.23 1.26
C THR A 90 13.96 -5.87 2.64
N PRO A 91 12.99 -5.41 3.45
CA PRO A 91 12.66 -6.01 4.73
C PRO A 91 12.24 -7.47 4.60
N TYR A 92 12.47 -8.26 5.65
CA TYR A 92 12.20 -9.70 5.64
C TYR A 92 10.76 -10.05 5.23
N ALA A 93 9.76 -9.35 5.78
CA ALA A 93 8.35 -9.58 5.41
C ALA A 93 8.10 -9.36 3.91
N LEU A 94 8.65 -8.28 3.34
CA LEU A 94 8.51 -7.99 1.91
C LEU A 94 9.26 -9.02 1.05
N LYS A 95 10.45 -9.46 1.48
CA LYS A 95 11.19 -10.52 0.80
C LYS A 95 10.35 -11.80 0.70
N ARG A 96 9.65 -12.17 1.79
CA ARG A 96 8.75 -13.33 1.81
C ARG A 96 7.58 -13.20 0.84
N ILE A 97 7.00 -12.00 0.74
CA ILE A 97 5.92 -11.72 -0.22
C ILE A 97 6.43 -11.88 -1.66
N LYS A 98 7.62 -11.33 -1.97
CA LYS A 98 8.26 -11.49 -3.29
C LYS A 98 8.53 -12.96 -3.64
N GLU A 99 9.05 -13.74 -2.69
CA GLU A 99 9.28 -15.18 -2.87
C GLU A 99 7.97 -15.89 -3.25
N CYS A 100 6.88 -15.64 -2.52
CA CYS A 100 5.59 -16.26 -2.84
C CYS A 100 5.03 -15.81 -4.21
N LEU A 101 5.23 -14.56 -4.60
CA LEU A 101 4.85 -14.08 -5.94
C LEU A 101 5.71 -14.77 -7.02
N ASN A 102 7.01 -14.91 -6.80
CA ASN A 102 7.90 -15.63 -7.72
C ASN A 102 7.52 -17.11 -7.85
N ASP A 103 7.16 -17.76 -6.75
CA ASP A 103 6.72 -19.17 -6.75
C ASP A 103 5.42 -19.36 -7.53
N GLU A 104 4.53 -18.36 -7.52
CA GLU A 104 3.22 -18.45 -8.17
C GLU A 104 3.22 -18.01 -9.64
N PHE A 105 4.07 -17.03 -10.00
CA PHE A 105 4.07 -16.41 -11.34
C PHE A 105 5.40 -16.49 -12.09
N GLY A 106 6.45 -17.03 -11.48
CA GLY A 106 7.80 -16.99 -12.01
C GLY A 106 8.59 -15.76 -11.55
N GLU A 107 9.89 -15.73 -11.87
CA GLU A 107 10.79 -14.67 -11.41
C GLU A 107 10.36 -13.28 -11.89
N ILE A 108 10.15 -12.37 -10.94
CA ILE A 108 9.77 -10.98 -11.18
C ILE A 108 11.03 -10.12 -11.09
N ASN A 109 11.55 -9.72 -12.24
CA ASN A 109 12.66 -8.79 -12.30
C ASN A 109 12.21 -7.36 -11.97
N ASN A 110 13.09 -6.57 -11.31
CA ASN A 110 12.85 -5.16 -10.99
C ASN A 110 11.54 -4.92 -10.22
N PHE A 111 11.28 -5.76 -9.19
CA PHE A 111 10.13 -5.61 -8.31
C PHE A 111 10.15 -4.24 -7.60
N ASP A 112 8.98 -3.62 -7.49
CA ASP A 112 8.84 -2.34 -6.78
C ASP A 112 8.68 -2.56 -5.26
N ASP A 113 9.76 -2.48 -4.51
CA ASP A 113 9.76 -2.64 -3.04
C ASP A 113 8.93 -1.56 -2.33
N SER A 114 8.60 -0.45 -3.00
CA SER A 114 7.67 0.55 -2.46
C SER A 114 6.21 0.09 -2.50
N LEU A 115 5.88 -0.96 -3.26
CA LEU A 115 4.54 -1.50 -3.53
C LEU A 115 3.58 -0.52 -4.23
N ARG A 116 4.05 0.66 -4.69
CA ARG A 116 3.22 1.63 -5.41
C ARG A 116 2.75 1.08 -6.75
N ALA A 117 3.58 0.31 -7.45
CA ALA A 117 3.20 -0.32 -8.71
C ALA A 117 2.00 -1.24 -8.51
N LEU A 118 2.04 -2.17 -7.54
CA LEU A 118 0.91 -3.04 -7.20
C LEU A 118 -0.30 -2.25 -6.68
N SER A 119 -0.07 -1.18 -5.90
CA SER A 119 -1.17 -0.32 -5.45
C SER A 119 -1.88 0.35 -6.63
N SER A 120 -1.16 0.75 -7.68
CA SER A 120 -1.75 1.33 -8.90
C SER A 120 -2.59 0.34 -9.71
N GLU A 121 -2.36 -0.98 -9.56
CA GLU A 121 -3.16 -2.07 -10.12
C GLU A 121 -4.47 -2.32 -9.35
N GLY A 122 -4.63 -1.70 -8.18
CA GLY A 122 -5.83 -1.82 -7.36
C GLY A 122 -5.65 -2.65 -6.08
N VAL A 123 -4.41 -2.83 -5.61
CA VAL A 123 -4.12 -3.49 -4.33
C VAL A 123 -3.95 -2.44 -3.23
N LEU A 124 -4.92 -2.35 -2.32
CA LEU A 124 -4.83 -1.48 -1.16
C LEU A 124 -4.10 -2.20 -0.02
N PHE A 125 -2.82 -1.88 0.18
CA PHE A 125 -2.02 -2.43 1.27
C PHE A 125 -2.18 -1.59 2.55
N LEU A 126 -2.91 -2.10 3.53
CA LEU A 126 -3.15 -1.44 4.82
C LEU A 126 -2.64 -2.26 6.00
N ASN A 127 -2.27 -1.57 7.08
CA ASN A 127 -2.07 -2.20 8.38
C ASN A 127 -3.32 -2.02 9.26
N THR A 128 -3.58 -2.96 10.16
CA THR A 128 -4.64 -2.83 11.17
C THR A 128 -4.34 -1.73 12.19
N SER A 129 -3.05 -1.42 12.41
CA SER A 129 -2.57 -0.21 13.08
C SER A 129 -1.73 0.61 12.11
N LEU A 130 -2.09 1.86 11.87
CA LEU A 130 -1.33 2.75 10.98
C LEU A 130 -0.11 3.37 11.64
N THR A 131 0.08 3.16 12.94
CA THR A 131 1.21 3.65 13.73
C THR A 131 1.91 2.53 14.46
N PHE A 132 3.20 2.75 14.79
CA PHE A 132 3.97 1.92 15.72
C PHE A 132 4.22 2.70 17.02
N PRO A 133 4.15 2.08 18.21
CA PRO A 133 3.75 0.69 18.45
C PRO A 133 2.28 0.41 18.08
N PHE A 134 1.94 -0.87 17.95
CA PHE A 134 0.59 -1.31 17.61
C PHE A 134 -0.46 -0.65 18.54
N SER A 135 -1.51 -0.09 17.91
CA SER A 135 -2.61 0.51 18.65
C SER A 135 -3.97 -0.01 18.13
N PRO A 136 -4.76 -0.70 18.96
CA PRO A 136 -6.09 -1.18 18.59
C PRO A 136 -7.08 -0.02 18.35
N ALA A 137 -6.71 1.20 18.72
CA ALA A 137 -7.50 2.39 18.41
C ALA A 137 -7.73 2.58 16.90
N TRP A 138 -6.87 2.06 16.03
CA TRP A 138 -7.06 2.10 14.59
C TRP A 138 -8.14 1.14 14.07
N ASN A 139 -8.49 0.09 14.84
CA ASN A 139 -9.40 -0.97 14.36
C ASN A 139 -10.76 -0.42 13.88
N LYS A 140 -11.32 0.58 14.59
CA LYS A 140 -12.59 1.19 14.20
C LYS A 140 -12.46 1.90 12.85
N PHE A 141 -11.36 2.59 12.61
CA PHE A 141 -11.08 3.26 11.34
C PHE A 141 -10.91 2.24 10.22
N ILE A 142 -10.09 1.19 10.44
CA ILE A 142 -9.83 0.16 9.41
C ILE A 142 -11.12 -0.62 9.09
N LYS A 143 -11.93 -0.98 10.09
CA LYS A 143 -13.24 -1.61 9.83
C LYS A 143 -14.17 -0.71 9.01
N PHE A 144 -14.15 0.60 9.23
CA PHE A 144 -14.91 1.53 8.41
C PHE A 144 -14.36 1.61 6.98
N VAL A 145 -13.04 1.59 6.79
CA VAL A 145 -12.42 1.51 5.45
C VAL A 145 -12.87 0.25 4.73
N LEU A 146 -12.85 -0.91 5.40
CA LEU A 146 -13.32 -2.17 4.83
C LEU A 146 -14.80 -2.06 4.39
N HIS A 147 -15.64 -1.48 5.24
CA HIS A 147 -17.09 -1.34 5.00
C HIS A 147 -17.41 -0.47 3.77
N VAL A 148 -16.67 0.63 3.57
CA VAL A 148 -16.95 1.55 2.43
C VAL A 148 -16.19 1.17 1.16
N ALA A 149 -15.22 0.28 1.23
CA ALA A 149 -14.39 -0.09 0.09
C ALA A 149 -15.22 -0.69 -1.06
N PRO A 150 -14.85 -0.44 -2.34
CA PRO A 150 -15.59 -0.95 -3.49
C PRO A 150 -15.28 -2.42 -3.79
N THR A 151 -14.81 -3.16 -2.81
CA THR A 151 -14.46 -4.57 -2.88
C THR A 151 -14.71 -5.28 -1.55
N ASP A 152 -15.10 -6.54 -1.63
CA ASP A 152 -15.24 -7.46 -0.51
C ASP A 152 -14.11 -8.50 -0.45
N ILE A 153 -13.11 -8.40 -1.35
CA ILE A 153 -11.97 -9.33 -1.38
C ILE A 153 -10.88 -8.82 -0.43
N VAL A 154 -10.54 -9.62 0.59
CA VAL A 154 -9.56 -9.27 1.61
C VAL A 154 -8.51 -10.38 1.76
N MET A 155 -7.23 -10.03 1.67
CA MET A 155 -6.10 -10.88 2.04
C MET A 155 -5.63 -10.50 3.45
N ALA A 156 -5.96 -11.32 4.45
CA ALA A 156 -5.66 -11.04 5.85
C ALA A 156 -4.41 -11.81 6.31
N TRP A 157 -3.28 -11.09 6.47
CA TRP A 157 -1.98 -11.68 6.79
C TRP A 157 -1.59 -11.50 8.25
N GLY A 158 -1.79 -12.56 9.03
CA GLY A 158 -1.54 -12.62 10.47
C GLY A 158 -2.79 -12.54 11.34
N LYS A 159 -2.63 -12.86 12.63
CA LYS A 159 -3.75 -12.94 13.58
C LYS A 159 -4.50 -11.61 13.72
N GLN A 160 -3.79 -10.50 13.79
CA GLN A 160 -4.39 -9.16 13.95
C GLN A 160 -5.23 -8.79 12.73
N ALA A 161 -4.70 -9.01 11.53
CA ALA A 161 -5.44 -8.79 10.29
C ALA A 161 -6.72 -9.64 10.25
N LYS A 162 -6.60 -10.93 10.54
CA LYS A 162 -7.75 -11.85 10.57
C LYS A 162 -8.82 -11.45 11.60
N SER A 163 -8.43 -10.93 12.77
CA SER A 163 -9.36 -10.63 13.87
C SER A 163 -10.30 -9.45 13.61
N ILE A 164 -10.03 -8.62 12.60
CA ILE A 164 -10.86 -7.45 12.29
C ILE A 164 -11.75 -7.63 11.06
N VAL A 165 -11.52 -8.69 10.29
CA VAL A 165 -12.32 -9.02 9.09
C VAL A 165 -13.47 -9.93 9.49
N SER A 166 -14.70 -9.60 9.08
CA SER A 166 -15.90 -10.42 9.31
C SER A 166 -16.14 -11.39 8.16
N ASP A 167 -17.06 -12.35 8.39
CA ASP A 167 -17.39 -13.41 7.43
C ASP A 167 -18.16 -12.91 6.20
N GLU A 168 -18.54 -11.63 6.17
CA GLU A 168 -19.18 -11.01 5.01
C GLU A 168 -18.20 -10.76 3.84
N TYR A 169 -16.90 -10.81 4.09
CA TYR A 169 -15.86 -10.63 3.09
C TYR A 169 -15.39 -11.97 2.52
N ARG A 170 -14.95 -11.97 1.25
CA ARG A 170 -14.21 -13.09 0.65
C ARG A 170 -12.75 -13.03 1.13
N VAL A 171 -12.43 -13.83 2.16
CA VAL A 171 -11.18 -13.72 2.91
C VAL A 171 -10.18 -14.79 2.52
N PHE A 172 -8.98 -14.36 2.11
CA PHE A 172 -7.80 -15.19 1.96
C PHE A 172 -6.86 -14.94 3.16
N SER A 173 -6.82 -15.87 4.11
CA SER A 173 -6.04 -15.69 5.34
C SER A 173 -4.86 -16.64 5.42
N THR A 174 -3.72 -16.11 5.90
CA THR A 174 -2.49 -16.86 6.17
C THR A 174 -1.77 -16.27 7.38
N GLY A 175 -0.64 -16.84 7.80
CA GLY A 175 0.23 -16.27 8.82
C GLY A 175 0.77 -14.89 8.40
N HIS A 176 1.45 -14.21 9.32
CA HIS A 176 2.13 -12.95 9.01
C HIS A 176 3.39 -13.22 8.17
N PRO A 177 3.78 -12.37 7.19
CA PRO A 177 4.97 -12.59 6.38
C PRO A 177 6.28 -12.74 7.16
N SER A 178 6.35 -12.23 8.39
CA SER A 178 7.49 -12.47 9.30
C SER A 178 7.42 -13.79 10.07
N SER A 179 6.35 -14.58 9.94
CA SER A 179 6.24 -15.91 10.53
C SER A 179 7.06 -16.92 9.72
N GLY A 180 7.58 -17.97 10.39
CA GLY A 180 8.32 -19.02 9.72
C GLY A 180 7.50 -19.75 8.64
N PHE A 181 8.20 -20.57 7.83
CA PHE A 181 7.61 -21.35 6.74
C PHE A 181 6.72 -22.52 7.20
N TYR A 182 6.87 -22.96 8.43
CA TYR A 182 6.24 -24.18 8.95
C TYR A 182 5.36 -23.90 10.16
N GLY A 183 4.26 -24.63 10.26
CA GLY A 183 3.33 -24.58 11.36
C GLY A 183 2.01 -23.87 11.05
N VAL A 184 1.08 -23.94 11.99
CA VAL A 184 -0.31 -23.46 11.84
C VAL A 184 -0.42 -21.95 11.54
N ASN A 185 0.62 -21.18 11.85
CA ASN A 185 0.67 -19.74 11.63
C ASN A 185 1.71 -19.34 10.55
N SER A 186 2.14 -20.27 9.70
CA SER A 186 3.10 -19.97 8.63
C SER A 186 2.50 -19.01 7.60
N PHE A 187 3.36 -18.17 7.02
CA PHE A 187 2.98 -17.37 5.86
C PHE A 187 3.06 -18.22 4.61
N ASN A 188 1.91 -18.56 4.07
CA ASN A 188 1.81 -19.29 2.81
C ASN A 188 0.58 -18.81 2.02
N PRO A 189 0.69 -17.68 1.29
CA PRO A 189 -0.37 -17.19 0.42
C PRO A 189 -0.36 -17.86 -0.96
N LEU A 190 0.35 -18.98 -1.15
CA LEU A 190 0.48 -19.64 -2.44
C LEU A 190 -0.90 -20.03 -3.00
N GLY A 191 -1.14 -19.65 -4.24
CA GLY A 191 -2.44 -19.78 -4.90
C GLY A 191 -3.43 -18.66 -4.59
N HIS A 192 -3.25 -17.87 -3.53
CA HIS A 192 -4.18 -16.79 -3.18
C HIS A 192 -4.23 -15.69 -4.25
N PHE A 193 -3.09 -15.33 -4.84
CA PHE A 193 -3.02 -14.27 -5.86
C PHE A 193 -3.79 -14.65 -7.12
N LYS A 194 -3.63 -15.89 -7.60
CA LYS A 194 -4.41 -16.42 -8.74
C LYS A 194 -5.89 -16.56 -8.41
N GLN A 195 -6.24 -16.99 -7.18
CA GLN A 195 -7.63 -17.08 -6.74
C GLN A 195 -8.29 -15.70 -6.66
N VAL A 196 -7.57 -14.66 -6.21
CA VAL A 196 -8.05 -13.27 -6.26
C VAL A 196 -8.38 -12.87 -7.70
N ASN A 197 -7.48 -13.13 -8.65
CA ASN A 197 -7.73 -12.82 -10.07
C ASN A 197 -8.93 -13.61 -10.63
N ALA A 198 -9.06 -14.89 -10.28
CA ALA A 198 -10.23 -15.67 -10.67
C ALA A 198 -11.56 -15.09 -10.14
N LEU A 199 -11.58 -14.57 -8.91
CA LEU A 199 -12.74 -13.86 -8.37
C LEU A 199 -13.00 -12.54 -9.10
N LEU A 200 -11.96 -11.77 -9.40
CA LEU A 200 -12.10 -10.52 -10.16
C LEU A 200 -12.68 -10.78 -11.55
N THR A 201 -12.19 -11.79 -12.26
CA THR A 201 -12.73 -12.19 -13.57
C THR A 201 -14.19 -12.61 -13.45
N LYS A 202 -14.55 -13.41 -12.43
CA LYS A 202 -15.94 -13.79 -12.14
C LYS A 202 -16.85 -12.58 -11.89
N ASP A 203 -16.31 -11.53 -11.25
CA ASP A 203 -17.03 -10.29 -10.98
C ASP A 203 -16.99 -9.30 -12.15
N ALA A 204 -16.55 -9.73 -13.34
CA ALA A 204 -16.35 -8.89 -14.53
C ALA A 204 -15.41 -7.70 -14.30
N LYS A 205 -14.46 -7.82 -13.37
CA LYS A 205 -13.40 -6.86 -13.09
C LYS A 205 -12.09 -7.28 -13.78
N THR A 206 -11.25 -6.32 -14.10
CA THR A 206 -9.92 -6.61 -14.65
C THR A 206 -9.03 -7.25 -13.59
N GLU A 207 -8.26 -8.26 -13.98
CA GLU A 207 -7.26 -8.90 -13.14
C GLU A 207 -6.20 -7.90 -12.65
N ILE A 208 -5.49 -8.29 -11.59
CA ILE A 208 -4.32 -7.58 -11.09
C ILE A 208 -3.09 -8.18 -11.77
N ASN A 209 -2.24 -7.34 -12.33
CA ASN A 209 -0.91 -7.75 -12.77
C ASN A 209 0.03 -7.82 -11.55
N TRP A 210 0.07 -8.97 -10.89
CA TRP A 210 0.94 -9.21 -9.73
C TRP A 210 2.43 -9.16 -10.06
N CYS A 211 2.80 -9.26 -11.34
CA CYS A 211 4.18 -9.20 -11.83
C CYS A 211 4.58 -7.80 -12.30
N ILE A 212 3.80 -6.76 -11.95
CA ILE A 212 4.11 -5.40 -12.38
C ILE A 212 5.47 -4.95 -11.86
N GLN A 213 6.28 -4.44 -12.77
CA GLN A 213 7.63 -3.97 -12.47
C GLN A 213 7.63 -2.47 -12.15
N LYS A 214 8.67 -2.03 -11.42
CA LYS A 214 8.94 -0.62 -11.21
C LYS A 214 9.16 0.07 -12.56
N LYS A 215 8.43 1.15 -12.84
CA LYS A 215 8.67 1.96 -14.04
C LYS A 215 10.10 2.48 -14.01
N SER A 216 10.87 2.20 -15.06
CA SER A 216 12.19 2.81 -15.27
C SER A 216 12.00 4.33 -15.33
N LYS A 217 12.80 5.10 -14.59
CA LYS A 217 12.89 6.53 -14.84
C LYS A 217 13.42 6.67 -16.26
N GLU A 218 12.64 7.24 -17.17
CA GLU A 218 13.15 7.63 -18.49
C GLU A 218 14.33 8.56 -18.24
N LEU A 219 15.53 8.08 -18.59
CA LEU A 219 16.69 8.93 -18.72
C LEU A 219 16.38 9.85 -19.91
N GLY A 220 16.08 11.11 -19.62
CA GLY A 220 15.91 12.12 -20.66
C GLY A 220 17.19 12.21 -21.49
N THR A 221 17.20 11.50 -22.62
CA THR A 221 18.25 11.61 -23.63
C THR A 221 18.00 12.93 -24.38
N THR A 222 18.58 14.01 -23.87
CA THR A 222 18.71 15.24 -24.66
C THR A 222 19.74 14.97 -25.75
N THR A 223 19.28 14.52 -26.90
CA THR A 223 20.09 14.43 -28.10
C THR A 223 20.34 15.88 -28.58
N GLN A 224 21.46 16.46 -28.20
CA GLN A 224 21.97 17.65 -28.86
C GLN A 224 22.48 17.21 -30.23
N THR A 225 21.69 17.47 -31.25
CA THR A 225 22.12 17.48 -32.66
C THR A 225 23.11 18.63 -32.85
N LYS A 226 24.41 18.33 -32.87
CA LYS A 226 25.42 19.23 -33.41
C LYS A 226 25.25 19.28 -34.92
N THR A 227 24.73 20.37 -35.39
CA THR A 227 24.82 20.75 -36.80
C THR A 227 26.23 21.28 -37.05
N ASP A 228 27.08 20.45 -37.63
CA ASP A 228 28.35 20.92 -38.22
C ASP A 228 28.07 21.75 -39.47
N LYS A 229 28.28 23.04 -39.34
CA LYS A 229 28.40 23.92 -40.51
C LYS A 229 29.76 23.73 -41.17
N LEU A 230 29.80 23.00 -42.26
CA LEU A 230 30.92 23.08 -43.19
C LEU A 230 30.86 24.46 -43.87
N SER A 231 31.81 25.34 -43.58
CA SER A 231 32.12 26.51 -44.40
C SER A 231 33.17 26.11 -45.42
N ILE A 232 32.73 26.09 -46.68
CA ILE A 232 33.60 26.02 -47.84
C ILE A 232 34.10 27.46 -48.07
N VAL A 233 35.43 27.65 -48.05
CA VAL A 233 36.07 28.84 -48.54
C VAL A 233 36.88 28.44 -49.78
N SER A 234 36.57 29.13 -50.84
CA SER A 234 37.22 29.18 -52.16
C SER A 234 38.70 29.48 -52.12
#